data_f17f17e37e9a2853566af9df9c7ecd20
#
_entry.id   f17f17e37e9a2853566af9df9c7ecd20
#
_cell.length_a   1.000
_cell.length_b   1.000
_cell.length_c   1.000
_cell.angle_alpha   90.00
_cell.angle_beta   90.00
_cell.angle_gamma   90.00
#
_symmetry.space_group_name_H-M   'P 1'
#
loop_
_entity.id
_entity.type
_entity.pdbx_description
1 polymer ?
#
loop_
_entity_poly.entity_id
_entity_poly.type
_entity_poly.pdbx_seq_one_letter_code
_entity_poly.pdbx_strand_id
1 'polypeptide(L)'
;MDTLIHQMVDIDAMQFSFTPGRGTTDAIFIVRQLQEKFIAAKKPLYLAFVDLEKAFDRVPRRVLWWAMRSLGVEEWAVRVVQAMYSNARSRVRVNGQYSEEFDVSVGVHQGSVLSPLLFIIVLEALSREFRTGVPWELLYADDLVIIADSLEECIARLRMWKSGMEEKGLRVNMKKTKVMISGTGLNMLKDSGLYPCAVCPSGVGERNAIQCSRCKLWVHGRKKCSGINGSVSSVDAATYVCLRCSGDARPIDGRPVTQVDVDGTLLDVEPSFCYLGDMLDAGGGCKLAVTTRCRTAWGKFKRLLPILTSRHVSLITRGKLFTACVRSALLHASETWGPTHEDLERLRRNERCMVRWICGVKPENKVSSATLCAKLGIEDIESALRTRRLRWYGHVSRASTCINTIRDMPIPGRKRRGGQHKTWAACVKSDIVKCNLSSVDTRDRVAWRAGVRRSRLLPTPVSGNPAAEEN
;
A
#
# COMPACT_ATOMS: atom_id res chain seq x y z
N MET A 1 21.56 -13.90 -20.85
CA MET A 1 21.70 -12.43 -20.98
C MET A 1 21.15 -11.70 -19.73
N ASP A 2 19.92 -11.92 -19.31
CA ASP A 2 19.33 -11.29 -18.13
C ASP A 2 20.18 -11.46 -16.86
N THR A 3 20.50 -12.69 -16.49
CA THR A 3 21.35 -13.02 -15.34
C THR A 3 22.75 -12.40 -15.43
N LEU A 4 23.34 -12.36 -16.62
CA LEU A 4 24.67 -11.79 -16.83
C LEU A 4 24.67 -10.27 -16.63
N ILE A 5 23.67 -9.56 -17.21
CA ILE A 5 23.56 -8.11 -17.04
C ILE A 5 23.26 -7.77 -15.57
N HIS A 6 22.41 -8.55 -14.89
CA HIS A 6 22.16 -8.38 -13.46
C HIS A 6 23.43 -8.47 -12.59
N GLN A 7 24.40 -9.29 -12.98
CA GLN A 7 25.68 -9.40 -12.27
C GLN A 7 26.64 -8.24 -12.54
N MET A 8 26.44 -7.51 -13.65
CA MET A 8 27.27 -6.37 -14.04
C MET A 8 26.81 -5.05 -13.44
N VAL A 9 25.52 -4.95 -13.05
CA VAL A 9 24.93 -3.68 -12.60
C VAL A 9 24.64 -3.72 -11.11
N ASP A 10 24.98 -2.62 -10.42
CA ASP A 10 24.57 -2.37 -9.04
C ASP A 10 23.31 -1.54 -9.02
N ILE A 11 22.23 -2.15 -8.52
CA ILE A 11 20.89 -1.54 -8.44
C ILE A 11 20.60 -1.17 -7.00
N ASP A 12 20.17 0.06 -6.78
CA ASP A 12 19.89 0.62 -5.46
C ASP A 12 18.95 -0.25 -4.61
N ALA A 13 19.15 -0.17 -3.30
CA ALA A 13 18.37 -0.90 -2.32
C ALA A 13 16.88 -0.55 -2.32
N MET A 14 16.50 0.61 -2.84
CA MET A 14 15.11 1.10 -2.90
C MET A 14 14.39 0.70 -4.19
N GLN A 15 15.04 0.01 -5.14
CA GLN A 15 14.39 -0.62 -6.28
C GLN A 15 13.92 -2.03 -5.90
N PHE A 16 12.60 -2.25 -5.87
CA PHE A 16 12.00 -3.51 -5.43
C PHE A 16 11.51 -4.40 -6.57
N SER A 17 11.34 -3.87 -7.78
CA SER A 17 10.89 -4.67 -8.91
C SER A 17 12.04 -5.39 -9.60
N PHE A 18 11.75 -6.56 -10.14
CA PHE A 18 12.66 -7.36 -10.96
C PHE A 18 14.05 -7.59 -10.34
N THR A 19 14.17 -7.42 -9.04
CA THR A 19 15.40 -7.64 -8.26
C THR A 19 15.26 -8.93 -7.46
N PRO A 20 16.23 -9.87 -7.55
CA PRO A 20 16.17 -11.12 -6.82
C PRO A 20 15.98 -10.92 -5.31
N GLY A 21 15.01 -11.64 -4.74
CA GLY A 21 14.71 -11.59 -3.31
C GLY A 21 13.90 -10.40 -2.83
N ARG A 22 13.45 -9.52 -3.73
CA ARG A 22 12.58 -8.37 -3.44
C ARG A 22 11.24 -8.50 -4.14
N GLY A 23 10.21 -7.84 -3.62
CA GLY A 23 8.86 -7.90 -4.21
C GLY A 23 7.92 -6.80 -3.70
N THR A 24 6.67 -6.84 -4.15
CA THR A 24 5.64 -5.86 -3.77
C THR A 24 5.43 -5.78 -2.26
N THR A 25 5.54 -6.91 -1.55
CA THR A 25 5.36 -6.97 -0.10
C THR A 25 6.41 -6.15 0.65
N ASP A 26 7.65 -6.08 0.12
CA ASP A 26 8.74 -5.28 0.71
C ASP A 26 8.39 -3.78 0.67
N ALA A 27 8.01 -3.28 -0.49
CA ALA A 27 7.65 -1.88 -0.67
C ALA A 27 6.38 -1.49 0.13
N ILE A 28 5.35 -2.33 0.11
CA ILE A 28 4.13 -2.14 0.92
C ILE A 28 4.47 -2.12 2.42
N PHE A 29 5.34 -3.02 2.88
CA PHE A 29 5.77 -3.09 4.28
C PHE A 29 6.43 -1.80 4.73
N ILE A 30 7.34 -1.24 3.92
CA ILE A 30 8.04 0.01 4.20
C ILE A 30 7.04 1.15 4.41
N VAL A 31 6.12 1.36 3.47
CA VAL A 31 5.13 2.44 3.58
C VAL A 31 4.28 2.25 4.84
N ARG A 32 3.80 1.03 5.12
CA ARG A 32 3.00 0.74 6.31
C ARG A 32 3.77 0.97 7.61
N GLN A 33 5.04 0.55 7.67
CA GLN A 33 5.88 0.78 8.85
C GLN A 33 6.12 2.27 9.11
N LEU A 34 6.38 3.05 8.06
CA LEU A 34 6.51 4.50 8.17
C LEU A 34 5.19 5.13 8.66
N GLN A 35 4.06 4.76 8.06
CA GLN A 35 2.74 5.24 8.52
C GLN A 35 2.50 4.92 10.01
N GLU A 36 2.72 3.66 10.43
CA GLU A 36 2.55 3.26 11.84
C GLU A 36 3.41 4.12 12.78
N LYS A 37 4.67 4.36 12.43
CA LYS A 37 5.62 5.12 13.24
C LYS A 37 5.28 6.61 13.31
N PHE A 38 4.96 7.23 12.18
CA PHE A 38 4.59 8.65 12.13
C PHE A 38 3.28 8.91 12.88
N ILE A 39 2.27 8.03 12.72
CA ILE A 39 1.02 8.10 13.48
C ILE A 39 1.27 7.95 14.97
N ALA A 40 2.13 7.00 15.39
CA ALA A 40 2.49 6.81 16.79
C ALA A 40 3.22 8.03 17.39
N ALA A 41 4.04 8.71 16.58
CA ALA A 41 4.76 9.93 16.93
C ALA A 41 3.90 11.21 16.84
N LYS A 42 2.64 11.11 16.37
CA LYS A 42 1.73 12.25 16.08
C LYS A 42 2.32 13.24 15.07
N LYS A 43 3.04 12.73 14.08
CA LYS A 43 3.59 13.51 12.98
C LYS A 43 2.88 13.18 11.67
N PRO A 44 2.71 14.16 10.77
CA PRO A 44 2.26 13.89 9.43
C PRO A 44 3.35 13.15 8.64
N LEU A 45 2.92 12.31 7.71
CA LEU A 45 3.75 11.68 6.69
C LEU A 45 3.15 12.03 5.33
N TYR A 46 3.96 12.56 4.44
CA TYR A 46 3.54 12.97 3.10
C TYR A 46 4.04 11.94 2.11
N LEU A 47 3.13 11.46 1.26
CA LEU A 47 3.37 10.42 0.28
C LEU A 47 2.88 10.92 -1.08
N ALA A 48 3.75 11.00 -2.08
CA ALA A 48 3.36 11.26 -3.46
C ALA A 48 3.54 9.97 -4.27
N PHE A 49 2.45 9.44 -4.82
CA PHE A 49 2.42 8.30 -5.72
C PHE A 49 2.51 8.80 -7.14
N VAL A 50 3.62 8.56 -7.79
CA VAL A 50 3.98 9.10 -9.09
C VAL A 50 3.81 8.03 -10.15
N ASP A 51 3.05 8.32 -11.20
CA ASP A 51 2.80 7.46 -12.36
C ASP A 51 3.61 7.97 -13.56
N LEU A 52 4.28 7.10 -14.27
CA LEU A 52 4.99 7.45 -15.51
C LEU A 52 4.12 7.15 -16.74
N GLU A 53 4.06 8.07 -17.69
CA GLU A 53 3.27 7.89 -18.91
C GLU A 53 3.87 6.85 -19.84
N LYS A 54 3.21 5.69 -20.00
CA LYS A 54 3.64 4.63 -20.92
C LYS A 54 5.14 4.33 -20.80
N ALA A 55 5.59 4.13 -19.56
CA ALA A 55 7.00 4.11 -19.20
C ALA A 55 7.84 3.17 -20.10
N PHE A 56 7.37 1.93 -20.31
CA PHE A 56 8.04 0.95 -21.16
C PHE A 56 8.07 1.34 -22.64
N ASP A 57 7.01 2.00 -23.13
CA ASP A 57 6.89 2.36 -24.56
C ASP A 57 7.64 3.65 -24.91
N ARG A 58 7.99 4.47 -23.91
CA ARG A 58 8.59 5.80 -24.12
C ARG A 58 10.09 5.86 -23.89
N VAL A 59 10.74 4.81 -23.40
CA VAL A 59 12.19 4.82 -23.18
C VAL A 59 12.92 5.11 -24.50
N PRO A 60 13.64 6.25 -24.62
CA PRO A 60 14.44 6.49 -25.81
C PRO A 60 15.59 5.49 -25.86
N ARG A 61 15.77 4.75 -26.94
CA ARG A 61 16.80 3.70 -27.03
C ARG A 61 18.21 4.24 -26.81
N ARG A 62 18.48 5.47 -27.26
CA ARG A 62 19.77 6.14 -26.98
C ARG A 62 20.03 6.30 -25.46
N VAL A 63 18.99 6.60 -24.69
CA VAL A 63 19.05 6.71 -23.22
C VAL A 63 19.28 5.33 -22.61
N LEU A 64 18.65 4.29 -23.16
CA LEU A 64 18.89 2.91 -22.72
C LEU A 64 20.35 2.49 -22.89
N TRP A 65 20.95 2.76 -24.09
CA TRP A 65 22.36 2.44 -24.34
C TRP A 65 23.31 3.25 -23.46
N TRP A 66 23.00 4.50 -23.26
CA TRP A 66 23.74 5.35 -22.32
C TRP A 66 23.64 4.80 -20.88
N ALA A 67 22.45 4.45 -20.41
CA ALA A 67 22.22 3.94 -19.08
C ALA A 67 22.97 2.61 -18.82
N MET A 68 22.95 1.69 -19.78
CA MET A 68 23.72 0.45 -19.68
C MET A 68 25.22 0.71 -19.50
N ARG A 69 25.79 1.62 -20.31
CA ARG A 69 27.21 1.99 -20.19
C ARG A 69 27.53 2.71 -18.88
N SER A 70 26.67 3.64 -18.46
CA SER A 70 26.87 4.40 -17.22
C SER A 70 26.83 3.53 -15.96
N LEU A 71 26.14 2.39 -16.01
CA LEU A 71 26.10 1.40 -14.93
C LEU A 71 27.18 0.30 -15.07
N GLY A 72 28.10 0.42 -16.03
CA GLY A 72 29.24 -0.48 -16.18
C GLY A 72 28.95 -1.78 -16.95
N VAL A 73 27.84 -1.84 -17.71
CA VAL A 73 27.59 -2.98 -18.59
C VAL A 73 28.64 -3.03 -19.69
N GLU A 74 29.28 -4.18 -19.86
CA GLU A 74 30.32 -4.37 -20.88
C GLU A 74 29.80 -4.12 -22.31
N GLU A 75 30.65 -3.50 -23.16
CA GLU A 75 30.23 -3.04 -24.48
C GLU A 75 29.74 -4.19 -25.40
N TRP A 76 30.29 -5.39 -25.26
CA TRP A 76 29.78 -6.54 -26.04
C TRP A 76 28.31 -6.85 -25.69
N ALA A 77 27.92 -6.76 -24.40
CA ALA A 77 26.55 -6.99 -23.97
C ALA A 77 25.62 -5.86 -24.46
N VAL A 78 26.07 -4.61 -24.43
CA VAL A 78 25.35 -3.47 -25.02
C VAL A 78 25.09 -3.70 -26.50
N ARG A 79 26.12 -4.12 -27.28
CA ARG A 79 25.98 -4.42 -28.72
C ARG A 79 25.02 -5.56 -29.00
N VAL A 80 25.03 -6.63 -28.20
CA VAL A 80 24.07 -7.73 -28.32
C VAL A 80 22.65 -7.21 -28.11
N VAL A 81 22.41 -6.42 -27.07
CA VAL A 81 21.07 -5.84 -26.82
C VAL A 81 20.69 -4.89 -27.96
N GLN A 82 21.62 -4.05 -28.47
CA GLN A 82 21.35 -3.20 -29.63
C GLN A 82 20.93 -4.01 -30.86
N ALA A 83 21.60 -5.14 -31.13
CA ALA A 83 21.26 -6.03 -32.24
C ALA A 83 19.83 -6.60 -32.09
N MET A 84 19.38 -6.91 -30.88
CA MET A 84 18.00 -7.36 -30.61
C MET A 84 16.94 -6.29 -30.92
N TYR A 85 17.32 -5.02 -30.93
CA TYR A 85 16.45 -3.88 -31.20
C TYR A 85 16.61 -3.32 -32.62
N SER A 86 17.58 -3.84 -33.40
CA SER A 86 17.76 -3.44 -34.80
C SER A 86 16.58 -3.91 -35.64
N ASN A 87 16.12 -3.08 -36.59
CA ASN A 87 15.03 -3.37 -37.52
C ASN A 87 13.71 -3.81 -36.84
N ALA A 88 13.43 -3.29 -35.61
CA ALA A 88 12.18 -3.58 -34.92
C ALA A 88 11.00 -2.93 -35.69
N ARG A 89 10.09 -3.73 -36.20
CA ARG A 89 8.89 -3.31 -36.94
C ARG A 89 7.63 -3.82 -36.25
N SER A 90 6.53 -3.14 -36.44
CA SER A 90 5.22 -3.52 -35.89
C SER A 90 4.11 -3.29 -36.92
N ARG A 91 2.98 -3.98 -36.73
CA ARG A 91 1.72 -3.79 -37.42
C ARG A 91 0.58 -3.69 -36.43
N VAL A 92 -0.40 -2.86 -36.72
CA VAL A 92 -1.63 -2.78 -35.91
C VAL A 92 -2.70 -3.68 -36.51
N ARG A 93 -3.34 -4.48 -35.69
CA ARG A 93 -4.47 -5.32 -36.08
C ARG A 93 -5.78 -4.69 -35.63
N VAL A 94 -6.66 -4.36 -36.57
CA VAL A 94 -8.01 -3.83 -36.31
C VAL A 94 -9.01 -4.66 -37.10
N ASN A 95 -10.03 -5.19 -36.46
CA ASN A 95 -11.10 -6.00 -37.10
C ASN A 95 -10.59 -7.13 -38.02
N GLY A 96 -9.48 -7.77 -37.63
CA GLY A 96 -8.89 -8.88 -38.39
C GLY A 96 -7.96 -8.48 -39.54
N GLN A 97 -7.89 -7.20 -39.90
CA GLN A 97 -6.97 -6.65 -40.89
C GLN A 97 -5.73 -6.07 -40.24
N TYR A 98 -4.58 -6.14 -40.92
CA TYR A 98 -3.31 -5.57 -40.48
C TYR A 98 -3.02 -4.27 -41.21
N SER A 99 -2.46 -3.30 -40.51
CA SER A 99 -1.87 -2.12 -41.13
C SER A 99 -0.61 -2.48 -41.90
N GLU A 100 -0.08 -1.52 -42.67
CA GLU A 100 1.30 -1.59 -43.16
C GLU A 100 2.29 -1.64 -42.00
N GLU A 101 3.49 -2.15 -42.30
CA GLU A 101 4.58 -2.18 -41.33
C GLU A 101 5.12 -0.78 -41.08
N PHE A 102 5.41 -0.48 -39.81
CA PHE A 102 6.10 0.74 -39.43
C PHE A 102 7.25 0.43 -38.48
N ASP A 103 8.29 1.25 -38.53
CA ASP A 103 9.46 1.11 -37.67
C ASP A 103 9.17 1.56 -36.27
N VAL A 104 9.64 0.78 -35.28
CA VAL A 104 9.55 1.11 -33.85
C VAL A 104 10.93 1.53 -33.34
N SER A 105 11.13 2.84 -33.14
CA SER A 105 12.42 3.44 -32.77
C SER A 105 12.56 3.78 -31.29
N VAL A 106 11.48 3.63 -30.51
CA VAL A 106 11.43 3.95 -29.07
C VAL A 106 10.86 2.78 -28.27
N GLY A 107 11.06 2.81 -26.96
CA GLY A 107 10.53 1.82 -26.04
C GLY A 107 11.32 0.54 -25.97
N VAL A 108 10.99 -0.26 -24.95
CA VAL A 108 11.49 -1.63 -24.77
C VAL A 108 10.44 -2.64 -25.21
N HIS A 109 10.86 -3.80 -25.70
CA HIS A 109 9.95 -4.82 -26.25
C HIS A 109 9.04 -5.39 -25.15
N GLN A 110 7.74 -5.11 -25.21
CA GLN A 110 6.76 -5.69 -24.28
C GLN A 110 6.72 -7.22 -24.44
N GLY A 111 6.77 -7.94 -23.30
CA GLY A 111 6.79 -9.40 -23.27
C GLY A 111 8.17 -10.05 -23.38
N SER A 112 9.24 -9.27 -23.64
CA SER A 112 10.61 -9.77 -23.51
C SER A 112 11.00 -9.93 -22.05
N VAL A 113 11.68 -11.02 -21.71
CA VAL A 113 12.22 -11.27 -20.35
C VAL A 113 13.25 -10.21 -19.94
N LEU A 114 13.99 -9.66 -20.92
CA LEU A 114 15.04 -8.66 -20.67
C LEU A 114 14.48 -7.24 -20.44
N SER A 115 13.32 -6.91 -21.01
CA SER A 115 12.78 -5.54 -20.96
C SER A 115 12.56 -4.98 -19.56
N PRO A 116 12.09 -5.75 -18.57
CA PRO A 116 11.99 -5.27 -17.19
C PRO A 116 13.33 -4.86 -16.60
N LEU A 117 14.38 -5.65 -16.81
CA LEU A 117 15.74 -5.33 -16.37
C LEU A 117 16.27 -4.07 -17.06
N LEU A 118 16.11 -3.97 -18.38
CA LEU A 118 16.54 -2.78 -19.14
C LEU A 118 15.83 -1.52 -18.64
N PHE A 119 14.55 -1.63 -18.29
CA PHE A 119 13.80 -0.49 -17.75
C PHE A 119 14.33 -0.05 -16.37
N ILE A 120 14.59 -0.98 -15.44
CA ILE A 120 15.16 -0.60 -14.14
C ILE A 120 16.59 -0.07 -14.25
N ILE A 121 17.38 -0.52 -15.23
CA ILE A 121 18.69 0.06 -15.56
C ILE A 121 18.58 1.54 -15.95
N VAL A 122 17.58 1.86 -16.80
CA VAL A 122 17.31 3.25 -17.18
C VAL A 122 16.90 4.08 -15.96
N LEU A 123 15.94 3.60 -15.17
CA LEU A 123 15.52 4.31 -13.96
C LEU A 123 16.66 4.50 -12.97
N GLU A 124 17.50 3.48 -12.80
CA GLU A 124 18.67 3.54 -11.92
C GLU A 124 19.65 4.61 -12.38
N ALA A 125 20.04 4.59 -13.65
CA ALA A 125 20.99 5.54 -14.21
C ALA A 125 20.47 6.99 -14.16
N LEU A 126 19.16 7.19 -14.42
CA LEU A 126 18.54 8.51 -14.40
C LEU A 126 18.42 9.08 -13.00
N SER A 127 18.04 8.26 -12.03
CA SER A 127 17.69 8.74 -10.70
C SER A 127 18.87 8.85 -9.71
N ARG A 128 20.02 8.27 -9.99
CA ARG A 128 21.20 8.35 -9.11
C ARG A 128 21.58 9.76 -8.71
N GLU A 129 21.44 10.73 -9.63
CA GLU A 129 21.86 12.10 -9.43
C GLU A 129 20.95 12.89 -8.45
N PHE A 130 19.69 12.48 -8.30
CA PHE A 130 18.70 13.22 -7.52
C PHE A 130 17.97 12.41 -6.44
N ARG A 131 18.41 11.19 -6.17
CA ARG A 131 17.92 10.42 -5.02
C ARG A 131 18.45 10.99 -3.72
N THR A 132 17.58 11.08 -2.71
CA THR A 132 17.94 11.52 -1.37
C THR A 132 18.20 10.35 -0.41
N GLY A 133 18.00 9.13 -0.87
CA GLY A 133 18.33 7.91 -0.12
C GLY A 133 17.18 7.37 0.72
N VAL A 134 17.52 6.33 1.50
CA VAL A 134 16.57 5.58 2.36
C VAL A 134 16.01 6.47 3.48
N PRO A 135 14.70 6.51 3.73
CA PRO A 135 13.59 5.76 3.11
C PRO A 135 12.70 6.61 2.18
N TRP A 136 13.25 7.62 1.55
CA TRP A 136 12.49 8.74 1.01
C TRP A 136 11.96 8.52 -0.41
N GLU A 137 12.50 7.55 -1.15
CA GLU A 137 11.99 7.15 -2.45
C GLU A 137 11.90 5.63 -2.54
N LEU A 138 10.73 5.11 -2.97
CA LEU A 138 10.50 3.69 -3.25
C LEU A 138 10.19 3.50 -4.72
N LEU A 139 10.93 2.64 -5.38
CA LEU A 139 10.77 2.33 -6.79
C LEU A 139 10.25 0.90 -6.96
N TYR A 140 9.18 0.75 -7.72
CA TYR A 140 8.68 -0.54 -8.16
C TYR A 140 8.30 -0.47 -9.65
N ALA A 141 9.24 -0.74 -10.53
CA ALA A 141 9.14 -0.49 -11.97
C ALA A 141 8.80 0.98 -12.25
N ASP A 142 7.66 1.24 -12.87
CA ASP A 142 7.12 2.56 -13.18
C ASP A 142 6.41 3.23 -11.98
N ASP A 143 6.11 2.48 -10.93
CA ASP A 143 5.51 3.02 -9.70
C ASP A 143 6.62 3.62 -8.79
N LEU A 144 6.58 4.93 -8.60
CA LEU A 144 7.46 5.65 -7.67
C LEU A 144 6.64 6.21 -6.52
N VAL A 145 7.12 6.02 -5.30
CA VAL A 145 6.58 6.71 -4.11
C VAL A 145 7.64 7.63 -3.54
N ILE A 146 7.34 8.91 -3.48
CA ILE A 146 8.14 9.92 -2.79
C ILE A 146 7.57 10.11 -1.40
N ILE A 147 8.44 10.08 -0.40
CA ILE A 147 8.09 10.15 1.02
C ILE A 147 8.79 11.36 1.62
N ALA A 148 8.08 12.11 2.48
CA ALA A 148 8.66 13.25 3.19
C ALA A 148 7.97 13.47 4.55
N ASP A 149 8.63 14.20 5.42
CA ASP A 149 8.09 14.61 6.73
C ASP A 149 7.46 16.01 6.70
N SER A 150 7.62 16.76 5.59
CA SER A 150 6.93 18.02 5.31
C SER A 150 6.33 18.06 3.91
N LEU A 151 5.32 18.93 3.71
CA LEU A 151 4.66 19.10 2.41
C LEU A 151 5.62 19.77 1.42
N GLU A 152 6.35 20.76 1.88
CA GLU A 152 7.31 21.53 1.08
C GLU A 152 8.39 20.62 0.51
N GLU A 153 8.93 19.71 1.34
CA GLU A 153 9.93 18.76 0.92
C GLU A 153 9.37 17.70 -0.05
N CYS A 154 8.15 17.23 0.19
CA CYS A 154 7.46 16.32 -0.72
C CYS A 154 7.29 16.94 -2.13
N ILE A 155 6.88 18.20 -2.19
CA ILE A 155 6.73 18.96 -3.44
C ILE A 155 8.10 19.18 -4.10
N ALA A 156 9.10 19.58 -3.34
CA ALA A 156 10.45 19.83 -3.87
C ALA A 156 11.05 18.58 -4.49
N ARG A 157 10.95 17.43 -3.83
CA ARG A 157 11.38 16.12 -4.36
C ARG A 157 10.58 15.73 -5.60
N LEU A 158 9.25 15.91 -5.58
CA LEU A 158 8.41 15.60 -6.76
C LEU A 158 8.82 16.43 -7.98
N ARG A 159 9.13 17.72 -7.79
CA ARG A 159 9.65 18.60 -8.86
C ARG A 159 10.97 18.11 -9.41
N MET A 160 11.89 17.74 -8.53
CA MET A 160 13.21 17.23 -8.89
C MET A 160 13.10 15.94 -9.71
N TRP A 161 12.27 15.00 -9.24
CA TRP A 161 12.00 13.75 -9.96
C TRP A 161 11.32 13.99 -11.32
N LYS A 162 10.33 14.89 -11.37
CA LYS A 162 9.65 15.27 -12.62
C LYS A 162 10.65 15.85 -13.64
N SER A 163 11.43 16.86 -13.23
CA SER A 163 12.43 17.51 -14.11
C SER A 163 13.47 16.49 -14.60
N GLY A 164 14.08 15.73 -13.69
CA GLY A 164 15.12 14.76 -14.05
C GLY A 164 14.64 13.65 -14.98
N MET A 165 13.39 13.19 -14.85
CA MET A 165 12.80 12.20 -15.76
C MET A 165 12.44 12.82 -17.11
N GLU A 166 11.83 14.01 -17.12
CA GLU A 166 11.36 14.66 -18.35
C GLU A 166 12.51 15.14 -19.24
N GLU A 167 13.62 15.60 -18.67
CA GLU A 167 14.86 15.95 -19.38
C GLU A 167 15.43 14.76 -20.21
N LYS A 168 15.22 13.56 -19.76
CA LYS A 168 15.66 12.32 -20.43
C LYS A 168 14.58 11.64 -21.26
N GLY A 169 13.40 12.28 -21.42
CA GLY A 169 12.32 11.82 -22.28
C GLY A 169 11.28 10.90 -21.67
N LEU A 170 11.36 10.64 -20.34
CA LEU A 170 10.30 9.97 -19.59
C LEU A 170 9.35 11.02 -19.00
N ARG A 171 8.05 10.88 -19.24
CA ARG A 171 7.06 11.85 -18.76
C ARG A 171 6.35 11.38 -17.49
N VAL A 172 6.21 12.29 -16.54
CA VAL A 172 5.40 12.08 -15.33
C VAL A 172 3.93 12.37 -15.67
N ASN A 173 3.05 11.44 -15.34
CA ASN A 173 1.62 11.59 -15.50
C ASN A 173 1.02 12.35 -14.32
N MET A 174 1.05 13.67 -14.38
CA MET A 174 0.54 14.50 -13.29
C MET A 174 -0.95 14.26 -12.98
N LYS A 175 -1.77 13.86 -13.97
CA LYS A 175 -3.21 13.57 -13.74
C LYS A 175 -3.44 12.32 -12.90
N LYS A 176 -2.57 11.32 -13.01
CA LYS A 176 -2.61 10.08 -12.23
C LYS A 176 -1.77 10.14 -10.95
N THR A 177 -0.82 11.05 -10.89
CA THR A 177 -0.03 11.31 -9.68
C THR A 177 -0.94 11.81 -8.57
N LYS A 178 -0.86 11.19 -7.38
CA LYS A 178 -1.71 11.49 -6.23
C LYS A 178 -0.87 11.71 -4.99
N VAL A 179 -1.37 12.54 -4.09
CA VAL A 179 -0.73 12.80 -2.80
C VAL A 179 -1.58 12.19 -1.69
N MET A 180 -0.96 11.62 -0.68
CA MET A 180 -1.62 11.20 0.56
C MET A 180 -0.89 11.81 1.75
N ILE A 181 -1.67 12.37 2.69
CA ILE A 181 -1.14 12.89 3.95
C ILE A 181 -1.61 11.98 5.06
N SER A 182 -0.68 11.25 5.69
CA SER A 182 -0.98 10.30 6.76
C SER A 182 -0.62 10.86 8.15
N GLY A 183 -1.37 10.49 9.17
CA GLY A 183 -1.04 10.79 10.58
C GLY A 183 -1.61 12.09 11.15
N THR A 184 -2.20 12.97 10.38
CA THR A 184 -2.95 14.14 10.85
C THR A 184 -4.45 13.88 10.81
N GLY A 185 -5.18 14.44 11.75
CA GLY A 185 -6.60 14.22 12.05
C GLY A 185 -7.66 14.25 10.94
N LEU A 186 -7.29 13.93 9.70
CA LEU A 186 -8.20 13.73 8.56
C LEU A 186 -9.32 12.72 8.85
N ASN A 187 -9.07 11.73 9.73
CA ASN A 187 -10.05 10.70 10.06
C ASN A 187 -10.99 11.08 11.21
N MET A 188 -10.65 12.06 12.04
CA MET A 188 -11.55 12.50 13.12
C MET A 188 -12.82 13.18 12.59
N LEU A 189 -12.78 13.70 11.36
CA LEU A 189 -13.90 14.42 10.76
C LEU A 189 -14.89 13.50 10.05
N LYS A 190 -14.43 12.34 9.51
CA LYS A 190 -15.30 11.37 8.81
C LYS A 190 -16.13 10.50 9.78
N ASP A 191 -15.54 10.12 10.91
CA ASP A 191 -16.19 9.21 11.86
C ASP A 191 -17.16 9.92 12.82
N SER A 192 -17.06 11.24 12.97
CA SER A 192 -17.89 12.03 13.89
C SER A 192 -19.08 12.72 13.25
N GLY A 193 -19.22 12.65 11.93
CA GLY A 193 -20.25 13.40 11.21
C GLY A 193 -20.13 14.93 11.33
N LEU A 194 -18.98 15.42 11.74
CA LEU A 194 -18.71 16.83 11.97
C LEU A 194 -18.02 17.47 10.75
N TYR A 195 -18.40 18.71 10.44
CA TYR A 195 -17.74 19.50 9.40
C TYR A 195 -16.43 20.09 9.95
N PRO A 196 -15.37 20.28 9.12
CA PRO A 196 -14.16 20.96 9.55
C PRO A 196 -14.42 22.43 9.86
N CYS A 197 -13.94 22.90 11.01
CA CYS A 197 -14.03 24.32 11.34
C CYS A 197 -13.07 25.15 10.49
N ALA A 198 -13.55 26.28 9.96
CA ALA A 198 -12.72 27.23 9.21
C ALA A 198 -11.59 27.83 10.04
N VAL A 199 -11.66 27.84 11.35
CA VAL A 199 -10.79 28.61 12.25
C VAL A 199 -10.02 27.74 13.26
N CYS A 200 -10.49 26.58 13.66
CA CYS A 200 -9.80 25.70 14.61
C CYS A 200 -9.74 24.25 14.14
N PRO A 201 -8.84 23.42 14.68
CA PRO A 201 -8.68 22.02 14.23
C PRO A 201 -9.79 21.07 14.67
N SER A 202 -10.79 21.55 15.44
CA SER A 202 -11.90 20.71 15.90
C SER A 202 -13.03 20.66 14.88
N GLY A 203 -13.71 19.50 14.78
CA GLY A 203 -14.91 19.37 13.96
C GLY A 203 -16.08 20.22 14.49
N VAL A 204 -16.95 20.66 13.60
CA VAL A 204 -18.14 21.48 13.88
C VAL A 204 -19.38 20.61 13.70
N GLY A 205 -20.18 20.49 14.74
CA GLY A 205 -21.52 19.88 14.66
C GLY A 205 -22.54 20.85 14.09
N GLU A 206 -23.70 20.32 13.62
CA GLU A 206 -24.78 21.12 13.04
C GLU A 206 -25.39 22.12 14.04
N ARG A 207 -25.29 21.84 15.33
CA ARG A 207 -25.78 22.74 16.38
C ARG A 207 -24.73 23.80 16.72
N ASN A 208 -25.12 25.05 16.73
CA ASN A 208 -24.26 26.20 17.07
C ASN A 208 -23.06 26.37 16.12
N ALA A 209 -23.35 26.36 14.83
CA ALA A 209 -22.41 26.54 13.74
C ALA A 209 -22.94 27.55 12.72
N ILE A 210 -22.02 28.24 12.03
CA ILE A 210 -22.34 29.17 10.93
C ILE A 210 -21.41 28.90 9.75
N GLN A 211 -21.94 29.01 8.53
CA GLN A 211 -21.16 28.84 7.31
C GLN A 211 -20.61 30.17 6.83
N CYS A 212 -19.34 30.25 6.52
CA CYS A 212 -18.74 31.47 5.94
C CYS A 212 -19.20 31.69 4.50
N SER A 213 -19.71 32.87 4.20
CA SER A 213 -20.18 33.25 2.86
C SER A 213 -19.06 33.27 1.81
N ARG A 214 -17.80 33.54 2.23
CA ARG A 214 -16.64 33.66 1.35
C ARG A 214 -15.96 32.30 1.05
N CYS A 215 -15.60 31.51 2.08
CA CYS A 215 -14.90 30.26 1.89
C CYS A 215 -15.82 29.01 1.94
N LYS A 216 -17.13 29.21 2.18
CA LYS A 216 -18.14 28.14 2.28
C LYS A 216 -17.86 27.05 3.33
N LEU A 217 -16.93 27.31 4.26
CA LEU A 217 -16.60 26.39 5.34
C LEU A 217 -17.41 26.71 6.59
N TRP A 218 -17.67 25.68 7.39
CA TRP A 218 -18.36 25.80 8.67
C TRP A 218 -17.44 26.36 9.77
N VAL A 219 -18.00 27.08 10.71
CA VAL A 219 -17.31 27.70 11.85
C VAL A 219 -18.10 27.46 13.11
N HIS A 220 -17.43 27.12 14.21
CA HIS A 220 -18.12 27.04 15.50
C HIS A 220 -18.70 28.39 15.91
N GLY A 221 -19.90 28.38 16.48
CA GLY A 221 -20.54 29.59 16.99
C GLY A 221 -19.84 30.24 18.18
N ARG A 222 -18.84 29.58 18.78
CA ARG A 222 -18.05 30.18 19.87
C ARG A 222 -17.19 31.34 19.40
N LYS A 223 -17.12 32.43 20.21
CA LYS A 223 -16.37 33.66 19.94
C LYS A 223 -14.96 33.47 19.36
N LYS A 224 -14.20 32.53 19.90
CA LYS A 224 -12.81 32.20 19.45
C LYS A 224 -12.73 31.73 17.99
N CYS A 225 -13.82 31.23 17.44
CA CYS A 225 -13.87 30.73 16.05
C CYS A 225 -14.68 31.66 15.14
N SER A 226 -15.84 32.09 15.58
CA SER A 226 -16.75 32.91 14.78
C SER A 226 -16.46 34.41 14.86
N GLY A 227 -15.83 34.86 15.92
CA GLY A 227 -15.73 36.31 16.23
C GLY A 227 -17.05 36.92 16.75
N ILE A 228 -18.13 36.12 16.79
CA ILE A 228 -19.47 36.61 17.16
C ILE A 228 -19.56 36.73 18.71
N ASN A 229 -20.00 37.91 19.18
CA ASN A 229 -20.36 38.10 20.56
C ASN A 229 -21.86 37.88 20.73
N GLY A 230 -22.27 36.63 21.09
CA GLY A 230 -23.66 36.26 21.27
C GLY A 230 -24.06 34.99 20.54
N SER A 231 -25.36 34.84 20.25
CA SER A 231 -25.86 33.65 19.54
C SER A 231 -25.60 33.73 18.04
N VAL A 232 -25.22 32.61 17.46
CA VAL A 232 -25.02 32.43 16.00
C VAL A 232 -26.31 32.71 15.21
N SER A 233 -27.46 32.42 15.83
CA SER A 233 -28.78 32.63 15.23
C SER A 233 -29.13 34.10 15.01
N SER A 234 -28.39 35.05 15.63
CA SER A 234 -28.60 36.50 15.45
C SER A 234 -27.81 37.06 14.28
N VAL A 235 -26.99 36.25 13.60
CA VAL A 235 -26.11 36.73 12.50
C VAL A 235 -26.63 36.16 11.19
N ASP A 236 -26.75 37.01 10.18
CA ASP A 236 -27.12 36.57 8.84
C ASP A 236 -26.03 35.73 8.21
N ALA A 237 -26.34 34.45 7.98
CA ALA A 237 -25.42 33.49 7.37
C ALA A 237 -25.01 33.86 5.93
N ALA A 238 -25.82 34.67 5.22
CA ALA A 238 -25.51 35.06 3.86
C ALA A 238 -24.37 36.08 3.78
N THR A 239 -24.18 36.87 4.83
CA THR A 239 -23.18 37.97 4.89
C THR A 239 -22.00 37.63 5.80
N TYR A 240 -22.09 36.55 6.63
CA TYR A 240 -21.05 36.20 7.58
C TYR A 240 -19.72 35.85 6.90
N VAL A 241 -18.64 36.50 7.33
CA VAL A 241 -17.27 36.17 6.91
C VAL A 241 -16.47 35.72 8.13
N CYS A 242 -15.85 34.51 8.05
CA CYS A 242 -15.09 33.96 9.17
C CYS A 242 -13.80 34.74 9.44
N LEU A 243 -13.29 34.69 10.67
CA LEU A 243 -12.05 35.34 11.12
C LEU A 243 -10.85 35.09 10.21
N ARG A 244 -10.80 33.95 9.56
CA ARG A 244 -9.75 33.66 8.59
C ARG A 244 -9.89 34.43 7.29
N CYS A 245 -11.11 34.55 6.76
CA CYS A 245 -11.37 35.26 5.51
C CYS A 245 -11.35 36.77 5.69
N SER A 246 -11.54 37.25 6.93
CA SER A 246 -11.37 38.65 7.31
C SER A 246 -9.90 39.05 7.54
N GLY A 247 -9.01 38.04 7.68
CA GLY A 247 -7.60 38.30 7.97
C GLY A 247 -7.24 38.33 9.47
N ASP A 248 -8.23 38.16 10.36
CA ASP A 248 -8.04 38.23 11.82
C ASP A 248 -7.57 36.91 12.46
N ALA A 249 -7.56 35.83 11.73
CA ALA A 249 -7.12 34.52 12.22
C ALA A 249 -5.87 34.02 11.49
N ARG A 250 -4.88 33.58 12.25
CA ARG A 250 -3.72 32.89 11.68
C ARG A 250 -4.17 31.65 10.90
N PRO A 251 -3.50 31.30 9.77
CA PRO A 251 -3.75 30.04 9.08
C PRO A 251 -3.62 28.88 10.06
N ILE A 252 -4.61 28.00 10.09
CA ILE A 252 -4.56 26.83 10.99
C ILE A 252 -3.80 25.73 10.29
N ASP A 253 -2.66 25.35 10.86
CA ASP A 253 -2.05 24.05 10.63
C ASP A 253 -3.03 22.96 11.09
N GLY A 254 -3.74 22.31 10.19
CA GLY A 254 -4.67 21.24 10.54
C GLY A 254 -5.89 21.08 9.65
N ARG A 255 -6.03 21.89 8.59
CA ARG A 255 -7.04 21.60 7.57
C ARG A 255 -6.62 20.43 6.73
N PRO A 256 -7.55 19.56 6.33
CA PRO A 256 -7.25 18.62 5.28
C PRO A 256 -6.88 19.41 4.04
N VAL A 257 -5.64 19.33 3.64
CA VAL A 257 -5.19 19.80 2.33
C VAL A 257 -5.88 18.88 1.33
N THR A 258 -6.75 19.44 0.50
CA THR A 258 -7.50 18.68 -0.50
C THR A 258 -6.80 18.65 -1.84
N GLN A 259 -5.96 19.64 -2.11
CA GLN A 259 -5.16 19.76 -3.33
C GLN A 259 -3.80 20.40 -3.01
N VAL A 260 -2.80 20.00 -3.77
CA VAL A 260 -1.42 20.48 -3.70
C VAL A 260 -1.04 21.01 -5.07
N ASP A 261 -0.55 22.24 -5.13
CA ASP A 261 -0.06 22.83 -6.39
C ASP A 261 1.39 22.44 -6.64
N VAL A 262 1.64 21.86 -7.79
CA VAL A 262 2.97 21.54 -8.30
C VAL A 262 3.10 22.14 -9.70
N ASP A 263 3.81 23.23 -9.81
CA ASP A 263 4.07 23.95 -11.06
C ASP A 263 2.78 24.31 -11.86
N GLY A 264 1.77 24.82 -11.15
CA GLY A 264 0.47 25.16 -11.73
C GLY A 264 -0.46 23.97 -11.99
N THR A 265 -0.04 22.76 -11.64
CA THR A 265 -0.89 21.55 -11.70
C THR A 265 -1.38 21.20 -10.30
N LEU A 266 -2.71 21.19 -10.12
CA LEU A 266 -3.33 20.80 -8.85
C LEU A 266 -3.41 19.28 -8.76
N LEU A 267 -2.72 18.71 -7.78
CA LEU A 267 -2.78 17.29 -7.43
C LEU A 267 -3.79 17.08 -6.31
N ASP A 268 -4.68 16.10 -6.47
CA ASP A 268 -5.63 15.75 -5.43
C ASP A 268 -4.94 15.02 -4.27
N VAL A 269 -5.36 15.39 -3.04
CA VAL A 269 -4.97 14.67 -1.83
C VAL A 269 -6.00 13.58 -1.55
N GLU A 270 -5.59 12.33 -1.72
CA GLU A 270 -6.45 11.17 -1.55
C GLU A 270 -6.42 10.66 -0.11
N PRO A 271 -7.59 10.35 0.47
CA PRO A 271 -7.66 9.73 1.80
C PRO A 271 -7.22 8.27 1.81
N SER A 272 -7.14 7.66 0.64
CA SER A 272 -6.71 6.27 0.45
C SER A 272 -6.13 6.07 -0.94
N PHE A 273 -5.18 5.15 -1.07
CA PHE A 273 -4.55 4.84 -2.35
C PHE A 273 -4.28 3.34 -2.50
N CYS A 274 -4.46 2.81 -3.72
CA CYS A 274 -4.11 1.42 -4.03
C CYS A 274 -2.65 1.35 -4.46
N TYR A 275 -1.76 0.97 -3.54
CA TYR A 275 -0.34 0.83 -3.81
C TYR A 275 0.03 -0.64 -3.98
N LEU A 276 0.58 -1.00 -5.13
CA LEU A 276 0.99 -2.36 -5.51
C LEU A 276 -0.08 -3.42 -5.19
N GLY A 277 -1.33 -3.03 -5.43
CA GLY A 277 -2.48 -3.88 -5.20
C GLY A 277 -2.95 -3.96 -3.74
N ASP A 278 -2.32 -3.32 -2.77
CA ASP A 278 -2.84 -3.19 -1.41
C ASP A 278 -3.40 -1.79 -1.13
N MET A 279 -4.47 -1.69 -0.33
CA MET A 279 -5.09 -0.41 -0.03
C MET A 279 -4.44 0.22 1.19
N LEU A 280 -3.85 1.40 0.99
CA LEU A 280 -3.36 2.27 2.04
C LEU A 280 -4.47 3.25 2.45
N ASP A 281 -4.57 3.55 3.73
CA ASP A 281 -5.48 4.52 4.31
C ASP A 281 -4.66 5.61 5.01
N ALA A 282 -5.01 6.87 4.82
CA ALA A 282 -4.31 8.01 5.46
C ALA A 282 -4.36 7.94 6.99
N GLY A 283 -5.40 7.33 7.57
CA GLY A 283 -5.49 7.04 9.00
C GLY A 283 -4.64 5.88 9.46
N GLY A 284 -4.00 5.15 8.56
CA GLY A 284 -3.22 3.95 8.85
C GLY A 284 -4.07 2.70 9.12
N GLY A 285 -3.40 1.65 9.61
CA GLY A 285 -4.04 0.36 9.86
C GLY A 285 -4.32 -0.44 8.59
N CYS A 286 -5.12 -1.51 8.70
CA CYS A 286 -5.40 -2.41 7.57
C CYS A 286 -6.91 -2.61 7.28
N LYS A 287 -7.80 -1.88 7.94
CA LYS A 287 -9.26 -2.02 7.79
C LYS A 287 -9.73 -1.91 6.34
N LEU A 288 -9.23 -0.90 5.62
CA LEU A 288 -9.57 -0.66 4.22
C LEU A 288 -9.01 -1.78 3.32
N ALA A 289 -7.76 -2.19 3.54
CA ALA A 289 -7.13 -3.31 2.83
C ALA A 289 -7.94 -4.59 3.01
N VAL A 290 -8.27 -4.97 4.25
CA VAL A 290 -9.10 -6.14 4.57
C VAL A 290 -10.44 -6.08 3.84
N THR A 291 -11.13 -4.92 3.88
CA THR A 291 -12.42 -4.74 3.22
C THR A 291 -12.32 -4.95 1.70
N THR A 292 -11.32 -4.35 1.08
CA THR A 292 -11.08 -4.46 -0.37
C THR A 292 -10.71 -5.88 -0.76
N ARG A 293 -9.87 -6.56 0.04
CA ARG A 293 -9.48 -7.95 -0.20
C ARG A 293 -10.64 -8.92 -0.07
N CYS A 294 -11.54 -8.69 0.88
CA CYS A 294 -12.78 -9.46 0.97
C CYS A 294 -13.61 -9.33 -0.34
N ARG A 295 -13.77 -8.11 -0.87
CA ARG A 295 -14.50 -7.89 -2.15
C ARG A 295 -13.82 -8.60 -3.32
N THR A 296 -12.50 -8.49 -3.43
CA THR A 296 -11.70 -9.15 -4.47
C THR A 296 -11.81 -10.68 -4.39
N ALA A 297 -11.73 -11.23 -3.18
CA ALA A 297 -11.87 -12.65 -2.95
C ALA A 297 -13.27 -13.16 -3.35
N TRP A 298 -14.33 -12.42 -3.02
CA TRP A 298 -15.68 -12.75 -3.47
C TRP A 298 -15.82 -12.70 -4.99
N GLY A 299 -15.21 -11.74 -5.67
CA GLY A 299 -15.18 -11.69 -7.14
C GLY A 299 -14.53 -12.92 -7.75
N LYS A 300 -13.36 -13.35 -7.22
CA LYS A 300 -12.69 -14.59 -7.66
C LYS A 300 -13.50 -15.84 -7.30
N PHE A 301 -14.08 -15.89 -6.10
CA PHE A 301 -14.90 -17.00 -5.66
C PHE A 301 -16.11 -17.22 -6.59
N LYS A 302 -16.84 -16.16 -6.93
CA LYS A 302 -17.98 -16.22 -7.85
C LYS A 302 -17.58 -16.76 -9.23
N ARG A 303 -16.44 -16.35 -9.76
CA ARG A 303 -15.92 -16.86 -11.06
C ARG A 303 -15.57 -18.34 -11.02
N LEU A 304 -15.10 -18.84 -9.88
CA LEU A 304 -14.72 -20.25 -9.68
C LEU A 304 -15.85 -21.11 -9.10
N LEU A 305 -17.02 -20.53 -8.82
CA LEU A 305 -18.15 -21.20 -8.18
C LEU A 305 -18.56 -22.50 -8.88
N PRO A 306 -18.66 -22.58 -10.22
CA PRO A 306 -19.04 -23.82 -10.91
C PRO A 306 -18.10 -25.00 -10.59
N ILE A 307 -16.80 -24.73 -10.41
CA ILE A 307 -15.82 -25.77 -10.07
C ILE A 307 -15.80 -26.02 -8.56
N LEU A 308 -15.84 -24.97 -7.74
CA LEU A 308 -15.78 -25.06 -6.29
C LEU A 308 -17.00 -25.78 -5.67
N THR A 309 -18.14 -25.81 -6.36
CA THR A 309 -19.37 -26.50 -5.92
C THR A 309 -19.66 -27.79 -6.68
N SER A 310 -18.88 -28.11 -7.70
CA SER A 310 -19.06 -29.30 -8.54
C SER A 310 -18.91 -30.61 -7.72
N ARG A 311 -19.92 -31.48 -7.77
CA ARG A 311 -19.90 -32.79 -7.10
C ARG A 311 -18.87 -33.75 -7.70
N HIS A 312 -18.44 -33.53 -8.93
CA HIS A 312 -17.42 -34.34 -9.62
C HIS A 312 -15.99 -34.03 -9.15
N VAL A 313 -15.78 -32.93 -8.45
CA VAL A 313 -14.46 -32.53 -7.92
C VAL A 313 -14.41 -32.85 -6.42
N SER A 314 -13.38 -33.56 -5.97
CA SER A 314 -13.21 -33.92 -4.56
C SER A 314 -13.13 -32.67 -3.66
N LEU A 315 -13.58 -32.76 -2.41
CA LEU A 315 -13.51 -31.64 -1.45
C LEU A 315 -12.08 -31.18 -1.24
N ILE A 316 -11.12 -32.06 -1.17
CA ILE A 316 -9.69 -31.74 -1.02
C ILE A 316 -9.19 -30.93 -2.22
N THR A 317 -9.58 -31.31 -3.45
CA THR A 317 -9.20 -30.56 -4.66
C THR A 317 -9.84 -29.18 -4.69
N ARG A 318 -11.12 -29.05 -4.29
CA ARG A 318 -11.79 -27.75 -4.14
C ARG A 318 -11.08 -26.87 -3.10
N GLY A 319 -10.64 -27.46 -1.97
CA GLY A 319 -9.88 -26.77 -0.94
C GLY A 319 -8.52 -26.26 -1.44
N LYS A 320 -7.81 -27.07 -2.23
CA LYS A 320 -6.55 -26.63 -2.89
C LYS A 320 -6.79 -25.47 -3.85
N LEU A 321 -7.82 -25.56 -4.71
CA LEU A 321 -8.20 -24.51 -5.64
C LEU A 321 -8.62 -23.23 -4.91
N PHE A 322 -9.43 -23.35 -3.86
CA PHE A 322 -9.82 -22.22 -3.00
C PHE A 322 -8.59 -21.53 -2.39
N THR A 323 -7.65 -22.29 -1.85
CA THR A 323 -6.43 -21.76 -1.23
C THR A 323 -5.54 -21.04 -2.25
N ALA A 324 -5.35 -21.64 -3.42
CA ALA A 324 -4.48 -21.09 -4.47
C ALA A 324 -5.05 -19.82 -5.13
N CYS A 325 -6.36 -19.77 -5.37
CA CYS A 325 -6.96 -18.70 -6.17
C CYS A 325 -7.73 -17.67 -5.35
N VAL A 326 -8.51 -18.11 -4.35
CA VAL A 326 -9.41 -17.22 -3.58
C VAL A 326 -8.72 -16.72 -2.32
N ARG A 327 -8.20 -17.64 -1.50
CA ARG A 327 -7.51 -17.27 -0.25
C ARG A 327 -6.22 -16.50 -0.51
N SER A 328 -5.49 -16.80 -1.57
CA SER A 328 -4.32 -16.01 -1.97
C SER A 328 -4.68 -14.55 -2.25
N ALA A 329 -5.81 -14.30 -2.89
CA ALA A 329 -6.32 -12.95 -3.12
C ALA A 329 -6.84 -12.27 -1.84
N LEU A 330 -7.49 -13.03 -0.95
CA LEU A 330 -7.96 -12.55 0.35
C LEU A 330 -6.80 -12.08 1.24
N LEU A 331 -5.68 -12.81 1.21
CA LEU A 331 -4.52 -12.60 2.06
C LEU A 331 -3.33 -11.95 1.33
N HIS A 332 -3.55 -11.25 0.22
CA HIS A 332 -2.48 -10.53 -0.46
C HIS A 332 -1.94 -9.41 0.45
N ALA A 333 -0.63 -9.30 0.57
CA ALA A 333 0.09 -8.37 1.44
C ALA A 333 -0.26 -8.47 2.94
N SER A 334 -0.98 -9.52 3.37
CA SER A 334 -1.38 -9.70 4.78
C SER A 334 -0.21 -9.88 5.74
N GLU A 335 0.96 -10.18 5.22
CA GLU A 335 2.23 -10.26 5.93
C GLU A 335 2.57 -8.93 6.63
N THR A 336 2.12 -7.82 6.04
CA THR A 336 2.41 -6.44 6.47
C THR A 336 1.36 -5.86 7.43
N TRP A 337 0.27 -6.59 7.69
CA TRP A 337 -0.86 -6.07 8.45
C TRP A 337 -0.70 -6.22 9.98
N GLY A 338 -1.18 -5.21 10.71
CA GLY A 338 -1.47 -5.28 12.15
C GLY A 338 -2.98 -5.34 12.38
N PRO A 339 -3.68 -6.47 12.10
CA PRO A 339 -5.12 -6.53 12.11
C PRO A 339 -5.69 -6.36 13.51
N THR A 340 -6.78 -5.59 13.63
CA THR A 340 -7.60 -5.49 14.82
C THR A 340 -8.47 -6.74 14.99
N HIS A 341 -9.18 -6.84 16.12
CA HIS A 341 -10.16 -7.93 16.32
C HIS A 341 -11.28 -7.87 15.27
N GLU A 342 -11.77 -6.68 14.97
CA GLU A 342 -12.81 -6.45 13.95
C GLU A 342 -12.36 -6.91 12.55
N ASP A 343 -11.09 -6.63 12.18
CA ASP A 343 -10.51 -7.05 10.91
C ASP A 343 -10.45 -8.58 10.81
N LEU A 344 -10.02 -9.25 11.89
CA LEU A 344 -9.96 -10.70 11.95
C LEU A 344 -11.36 -11.33 11.85
N GLU A 345 -12.34 -10.78 12.58
CA GLU A 345 -13.73 -11.26 12.50
C GLU A 345 -14.33 -11.07 11.11
N ARG A 346 -14.01 -9.98 10.42
CA ARG A 346 -14.41 -9.75 9.04
C ARG A 346 -13.83 -10.80 8.11
N LEU A 347 -12.55 -11.11 8.22
CA LEU A 347 -11.89 -12.16 7.44
C LEU A 347 -12.50 -13.53 7.71
N ARG A 348 -12.66 -13.91 8.98
CA ARG A 348 -13.26 -15.18 9.41
C ARG A 348 -14.69 -15.33 8.86
N ARG A 349 -15.52 -14.30 8.97
CA ARG A 349 -16.90 -14.31 8.48
C ARG A 349 -16.96 -14.55 6.98
N ASN A 350 -16.16 -13.82 6.21
CA ASN A 350 -16.15 -13.97 4.75
C ASN A 350 -15.64 -15.37 4.34
N GLU A 351 -14.58 -15.86 4.93
CA GLU A 351 -14.07 -17.21 4.62
C GLU A 351 -15.06 -18.29 5.03
N ARG A 352 -15.68 -18.18 6.22
CA ARG A 352 -16.70 -19.11 6.69
C ARG A 352 -17.87 -19.24 5.71
N CYS A 353 -18.35 -18.12 5.17
CA CYS A 353 -19.43 -18.13 4.18
C CYS A 353 -19.00 -18.88 2.91
N MET A 354 -17.79 -18.62 2.39
CA MET A 354 -17.26 -19.28 1.19
C MET A 354 -17.06 -20.80 1.42
N VAL A 355 -16.47 -21.17 2.55
CA VAL A 355 -16.22 -22.57 2.93
C VAL A 355 -17.54 -23.36 3.08
N ARG A 356 -18.55 -22.77 3.72
CA ARG A 356 -19.88 -23.36 3.81
C ARG A 356 -20.48 -23.62 2.42
N TRP A 357 -20.36 -22.64 1.54
CA TRP A 357 -20.86 -22.75 0.17
C TRP A 357 -20.18 -23.87 -0.62
N ILE A 358 -18.84 -23.97 -0.53
CA ILE A 358 -18.06 -25.07 -1.15
C ILE A 358 -18.53 -26.43 -0.66
N CYS A 359 -18.83 -26.56 0.64
CA CYS A 359 -19.28 -27.82 1.25
C CYS A 359 -20.77 -28.08 1.08
N GLY A 360 -21.55 -27.16 0.52
CA GLY A 360 -23.01 -27.28 0.40
C GLY A 360 -23.75 -27.32 1.76
N VAL A 361 -23.18 -26.67 2.81
CA VAL A 361 -23.70 -26.70 4.17
C VAL A 361 -24.38 -25.37 4.51
N LYS A 362 -25.67 -25.43 4.82
CA LYS A 362 -26.44 -24.25 5.23
C LYS A 362 -26.11 -23.82 6.67
N PRO A 363 -26.35 -22.55 7.04
CA PRO A 363 -26.11 -22.06 8.41
C PRO A 363 -26.86 -22.86 9.49
N GLU A 364 -28.09 -23.32 9.17
CA GLU A 364 -28.96 -24.06 10.07
C GLU A 364 -28.39 -25.42 10.49
N ASN A 365 -27.49 -26.00 9.70
CA ASN A 365 -26.88 -27.32 9.98
C ASN A 365 -25.89 -27.30 11.18
N LYS A 366 -25.62 -26.14 11.81
CA LYS A 366 -24.74 -25.97 12.97
C LYS A 366 -23.35 -26.64 12.88
N VAL A 367 -22.85 -26.92 11.67
CA VAL A 367 -21.52 -27.54 11.47
C VAL A 367 -20.43 -26.49 11.74
N SER A 368 -19.41 -26.87 12.55
CA SER A 368 -18.32 -25.98 12.89
C SER A 368 -17.45 -25.62 11.68
N SER A 369 -16.87 -24.43 11.66
CA SER A 369 -15.94 -24.01 10.61
C SER A 369 -14.68 -24.88 10.59
N ALA A 370 -14.21 -25.32 11.75
CA ALA A 370 -13.06 -26.21 11.87
C ALA A 370 -13.30 -27.55 11.15
N THR A 371 -14.49 -28.15 11.36
CA THR A 371 -14.89 -29.40 10.66
C THR A 371 -14.91 -29.23 9.14
N LEU A 372 -15.44 -28.08 8.66
CA LEU A 372 -15.52 -27.81 7.23
C LEU A 372 -14.13 -27.55 6.63
N CYS A 373 -13.28 -26.82 7.32
CA CYS A 373 -11.89 -26.63 6.91
C CYS A 373 -11.12 -27.94 6.85
N ALA A 374 -11.30 -28.83 7.84
CA ALA A 374 -10.69 -30.15 7.83
C ALA A 374 -11.14 -31.00 6.62
N LYS A 375 -12.45 -31.00 6.28
CA LYS A 375 -12.97 -31.67 5.07
C LYS A 375 -12.38 -31.16 3.77
N LEU A 376 -12.04 -29.86 3.71
CA LEU A 376 -11.40 -29.23 2.55
C LEU A 376 -9.87 -29.35 2.58
N GLY A 377 -9.26 -29.83 3.66
CA GLY A 377 -7.81 -29.88 3.85
C GLY A 377 -7.18 -28.47 3.91
N ILE A 378 -7.90 -27.50 4.44
CA ILE A 378 -7.41 -26.12 4.59
C ILE A 378 -7.21 -25.76 6.05
N GLU A 379 -6.16 -24.97 6.34
CA GLU A 379 -5.89 -24.45 7.68
C GLU A 379 -6.85 -23.31 8.05
N ASP A 380 -7.00 -23.01 9.33
CA ASP A 380 -7.71 -21.82 9.81
C ASP A 380 -7.06 -20.53 9.31
N ILE A 381 -7.89 -19.51 9.04
CA ILE A 381 -7.40 -18.24 8.46
C ILE A 381 -6.45 -17.48 9.38
N GLU A 382 -6.63 -17.54 10.70
CA GLU A 382 -5.70 -16.89 11.63
C GLU A 382 -4.35 -17.59 11.66
N SER A 383 -4.37 -18.93 11.61
CA SER A 383 -3.15 -19.74 11.48
C SER A 383 -2.41 -19.38 10.18
N ALA A 384 -3.14 -19.24 9.08
CA ALA A 384 -2.59 -18.81 7.80
C ALA A 384 -1.96 -17.40 7.87
N LEU A 385 -2.65 -16.43 8.47
CA LEU A 385 -2.15 -15.07 8.69
C LEU A 385 -0.89 -15.04 9.56
N ARG A 386 -0.93 -15.77 10.69
CA ARG A 386 0.20 -15.89 11.62
C ARG A 386 1.41 -16.49 10.93
N THR A 387 1.21 -17.60 10.21
CA THR A 387 2.27 -18.24 9.44
C THR A 387 2.91 -17.31 8.42
N ARG A 388 2.11 -16.55 7.66
CA ARG A 388 2.59 -15.58 6.69
C ARG A 388 3.40 -14.48 7.38
N ARG A 389 2.89 -13.88 8.45
CA ARG A 389 3.56 -12.82 9.20
C ARG A 389 4.87 -13.28 9.84
N LEU A 390 4.91 -14.48 10.44
CA LEU A 390 6.15 -15.04 11.01
C LEU A 390 7.19 -15.39 9.93
N ARG A 391 6.78 -15.88 8.78
CA ARG A 391 7.70 -16.08 7.64
C ARG A 391 8.27 -14.77 7.16
N TRP A 392 7.42 -13.75 7.06
CA TRP A 392 7.79 -12.39 6.68
C TRP A 392 8.75 -11.77 7.70
N TYR A 393 8.43 -11.88 8.99
CA TYR A 393 9.31 -11.43 10.06
C TYR A 393 10.70 -12.07 9.97
N GLY A 394 10.79 -13.38 9.74
CA GLY A 394 12.07 -14.05 9.52
C GLY A 394 12.80 -13.56 8.27
N HIS A 395 12.09 -13.17 7.20
CA HIS A 395 12.69 -12.52 6.02
C HIS A 395 13.25 -11.14 6.38
N VAL A 396 12.45 -10.27 6.95
CA VAL A 396 12.85 -8.92 7.37
C VAL A 396 14.04 -8.96 8.34
N SER A 397 14.05 -9.89 9.30
CA SER A 397 15.11 -9.97 10.31
C SER A 397 16.46 -10.41 9.74
N ARG A 398 16.47 -11.15 8.63
CA ARG A 398 17.70 -11.58 7.94
C ARG A 398 18.13 -10.64 6.83
N ALA A 399 17.24 -9.73 6.42
CA ALA A 399 17.55 -8.79 5.35
C ALA A 399 18.61 -7.80 5.82
N SER A 400 19.72 -7.67 5.08
CA SER A 400 20.71 -6.61 5.24
C SER A 400 20.37 -5.36 4.42
N THR A 401 19.07 -5.12 4.18
CA THR A 401 18.57 -4.10 3.26
C THR A 401 17.86 -2.97 4.02
N CYS A 402 17.45 -1.94 3.29
CA CYS A 402 16.66 -0.81 3.77
C CYS A 402 15.42 -1.19 4.62
N ILE A 403 14.83 -2.37 4.40
CA ILE A 403 13.65 -2.85 5.14
C ILE A 403 13.95 -2.98 6.63
N ASN A 404 15.13 -3.51 6.98
CA ASN A 404 15.55 -3.67 8.35
C ASN A 404 15.80 -2.30 9.01
N THR A 405 16.51 -1.42 8.28
CA THR A 405 16.75 -0.04 8.72
C THR A 405 15.44 0.69 9.03
N ILE A 406 14.43 0.56 8.17
CA ILE A 406 13.14 1.22 8.36
C ILE A 406 12.35 0.58 9.51
N ARG A 407 12.40 -0.76 9.66
CA ARG A 407 11.79 -1.43 10.81
C ARG A 407 12.31 -0.86 12.13
N ASP A 408 13.60 -0.60 12.22
CA ASP A 408 14.26 -0.19 13.46
C ASP A 408 14.39 1.34 13.58
N MET A 409 14.11 2.11 12.52
CA MET A 409 14.22 3.56 12.45
C MET A 409 13.36 4.24 13.55
N PRO A 410 13.95 5.03 14.45
CA PRO A 410 13.20 5.80 15.44
C PRO A 410 12.63 7.07 14.80
N ILE A 411 11.35 7.35 15.02
CA ILE A 411 10.76 8.64 14.67
C ILE A 411 10.62 9.47 15.96
N PRO A 412 11.32 10.61 16.07
CA PRO A 412 11.22 11.45 17.24
C PRO A 412 9.82 12.07 17.35
N GLY A 413 9.18 12.01 18.51
CA GLY A 413 7.84 12.55 18.73
C GLY A 413 7.27 12.18 20.09
N ARG A 414 6.11 12.76 20.43
CA ARG A 414 5.40 12.47 21.68
C ARG A 414 4.54 11.22 21.49
N LYS A 415 4.72 10.23 22.37
CA LYS A 415 3.85 9.05 22.41
C LYS A 415 2.38 9.45 22.63
N ARG A 416 1.47 8.77 21.98
CA ARG A 416 0.03 8.99 22.12
C ARG A 416 -0.42 8.59 23.54
N ARG A 417 -1.18 9.46 24.23
CA ARG A 417 -1.90 9.08 25.45
C ARG A 417 -3.17 8.31 25.05
N GLY A 418 -3.48 7.22 25.73
CA GLY A 418 -4.64 6.36 25.46
C GLY A 418 -4.27 5.04 24.79
N GLY A 419 -5.28 4.22 24.44
CA GLY A 419 -5.10 2.92 23.81
C GLY A 419 -4.28 3.00 22.52
N GLN A 420 -3.17 2.28 22.48
CA GLN A 420 -2.31 2.25 21.31
C GLN A 420 -2.99 1.46 20.17
N HIS A 421 -2.90 1.94 18.95
CA HIS A 421 -3.26 1.14 17.78
C HIS A 421 -2.43 -0.14 17.76
N LYS A 422 -3.05 -1.26 17.41
CA LYS A 422 -2.35 -2.53 17.26
C LYS A 422 -1.35 -2.42 16.11
N THR A 423 -0.06 -2.51 16.44
CA THR A 423 1.02 -2.40 15.47
C THR A 423 1.39 -3.78 14.90
N TRP A 424 1.99 -3.79 13.73
CA TRP A 424 2.55 -5.01 13.15
C TRP A 424 3.55 -5.69 14.11
N ALA A 425 4.45 -4.93 14.72
CA ALA A 425 5.44 -5.44 15.66
C ALA A 425 4.79 -6.10 16.89
N ALA A 426 3.70 -5.51 17.41
CA ALA A 426 2.95 -6.10 18.52
C ALA A 426 2.29 -7.43 18.12
N CYS A 427 1.77 -7.52 16.89
CA CYS A 427 1.22 -8.76 16.36
C CYS A 427 2.29 -9.85 16.22
N VAL A 428 3.48 -9.51 15.69
CA VAL A 428 4.62 -10.44 15.58
C VAL A 428 5.03 -10.95 16.95
N LYS A 429 5.19 -10.05 17.95
CA LYS A 429 5.56 -10.43 19.33
C LYS A 429 4.54 -11.41 19.91
N SER A 430 3.25 -11.14 19.75
CA SER A 430 2.19 -12.05 20.20
C SER A 430 2.24 -13.39 19.48
N ASP A 431 2.51 -13.41 18.18
CA ASP A 431 2.58 -14.62 17.38
C ASP A 431 3.80 -15.49 17.75
N ILE A 432 4.96 -14.89 18.03
CA ILE A 432 6.17 -15.57 18.49
C ILE A 432 5.89 -16.32 19.80
N VAL A 433 5.24 -15.64 20.78
CA VAL A 433 4.86 -16.26 22.05
C VAL A 433 3.86 -17.40 21.85
N LYS A 434 2.78 -17.17 21.07
CA LYS A 434 1.75 -18.18 20.80
C LYS A 434 2.29 -19.41 20.07
N CYS A 435 3.38 -19.28 19.33
CA CYS A 435 3.99 -20.36 18.58
C CYS A 435 5.20 -20.99 19.27
N ASN A 436 5.51 -20.57 20.50
CA ASN A 436 6.70 -21.03 21.26
C ASN A 436 8.00 -20.84 20.48
N LEU A 437 8.16 -19.69 19.80
CA LEU A 437 9.31 -19.37 18.98
C LEU A 437 10.29 -18.40 19.65
N SER A 438 10.09 -18.06 20.92
CA SER A 438 10.89 -17.06 21.63
C SER A 438 12.37 -17.45 21.75
N SER A 439 12.70 -18.74 21.76
CA SER A 439 14.07 -19.25 21.81
C SER A 439 14.69 -19.55 20.44
N VAL A 440 13.94 -19.38 19.35
CA VAL A 440 14.41 -19.71 17.99
C VAL A 440 15.01 -18.48 17.33
N ASP A 441 16.30 -18.54 16.99
CA ASP A 441 16.95 -17.45 16.26
C ASP A 441 16.40 -17.34 14.83
N THR A 442 15.98 -16.15 14.45
CA THR A 442 15.52 -15.85 13.07
C THR A 442 16.64 -15.97 12.05
N ARG A 443 17.92 -15.87 12.46
CA ARG A 443 19.11 -16.05 11.60
C ARG A 443 19.25 -17.49 11.14
N ASP A 444 18.93 -18.46 12.00
CA ASP A 444 18.82 -19.86 11.58
C ASP A 444 17.53 -20.05 10.76
N ARG A 445 17.70 -19.96 9.43
CA ARG A 445 16.58 -20.09 8.48
C ARG A 445 15.90 -21.45 8.55
N VAL A 446 16.64 -22.50 8.85
CA VAL A 446 16.10 -23.88 8.89
C VAL A 446 15.29 -24.07 10.15
N ALA A 447 15.85 -23.75 11.32
CA ALA A 447 15.16 -23.85 12.61
C ALA A 447 13.92 -22.94 12.65
N TRP A 448 14.03 -21.69 12.17
CA TRP A 448 12.90 -20.77 12.09
C TRP A 448 11.76 -21.31 11.24
N ARG A 449 12.06 -21.79 10.01
CA ARG A 449 11.06 -22.38 9.12
C ARG A 449 10.40 -23.63 9.70
N ALA A 450 11.19 -24.47 10.34
CA ALA A 450 10.69 -25.67 11.01
C ALA A 450 9.74 -25.31 12.17
N GLY A 451 10.12 -24.33 13.00
CA GLY A 451 9.30 -23.81 14.08
C GLY A 451 7.96 -23.24 13.60
N VAL A 452 8.01 -22.38 12.56
CA VAL A 452 6.80 -21.82 11.93
C VAL A 452 5.91 -22.90 11.30
N ARG A 453 6.47 -24.00 10.78
CA ARG A 453 5.68 -25.14 10.28
C ARG A 453 4.99 -25.89 11.40
N ARG A 454 5.68 -26.18 12.51
CA ARG A 454 5.12 -26.88 13.68
C ARG A 454 3.97 -26.09 14.30
N SER A 455 4.05 -24.77 14.34
CA SER A 455 3.00 -23.91 14.91
C SER A 455 1.66 -23.97 14.17
N ARG A 456 1.63 -24.46 12.92
CA ARG A 456 0.38 -24.71 12.17
C ARG A 456 -0.45 -25.84 12.76
N LEU A 457 0.20 -26.78 13.43
CA LEU A 457 -0.43 -27.98 14.00
C LEU A 457 -0.97 -27.73 15.41
N LEU A 458 -0.65 -26.58 16.01
CA LEU A 458 -1.18 -26.22 17.32
C LEU A 458 -2.66 -25.81 17.20
N PRO A 459 -3.57 -26.40 17.97
CA PRO A 459 -4.96 -25.98 17.99
C PRO A 459 -5.03 -24.50 18.40
N THR A 460 -5.79 -23.71 17.67
CA THR A 460 -6.14 -22.35 18.08
C THR A 460 -6.89 -22.45 19.41
N PRO A 461 -6.45 -21.73 20.47
CA PRO A 461 -7.25 -21.69 21.70
C PRO A 461 -8.65 -21.19 21.34
N VAL A 462 -9.64 -22.00 21.61
CA VAL A 462 -11.04 -21.58 21.55
C VAL A 462 -11.15 -20.45 22.56
N SER A 463 -11.53 -19.25 22.13
CA SER A 463 -11.87 -18.16 23.01
C SER A 463 -13.14 -18.57 23.77
N GLY A 464 -12.96 -19.35 24.81
CA GLY A 464 -13.99 -19.64 25.81
C GLY A 464 -14.27 -18.36 26.58
N ASN A 465 -15.49 -17.95 26.57
CA ASN A 465 -16.05 -16.97 27.49
C ASN A 465 -15.81 -17.47 28.92
N PRO A 466 -15.08 -16.80 29.82
CA PRO A 466 -14.97 -17.22 31.22
C PRO A 466 -16.17 -16.69 31.98
N ALA A 467 -17.36 -17.19 31.71
CA ALA A 467 -18.57 -16.88 32.48
C ALA A 467 -19.61 -17.98 32.26
N ALA A 468 -19.35 -19.20 32.74
CA ALA A 468 -20.36 -20.21 32.98
C ALA A 468 -19.73 -21.41 33.73
N GLU A 469 -19.11 -21.14 34.88
CA GLU A 469 -18.88 -22.14 35.92
C GLU A 469 -19.00 -21.43 37.28
N GLU A 470 -20.24 -21.19 37.70
CA GLU A 470 -20.70 -21.04 39.08
C GLU A 470 -22.23 -21.03 39.02
N ASN A 471 -22.83 -22.21 39.08
CA ASN A 471 -23.97 -22.64 39.87
C ASN A 471 -24.43 -24.04 39.43
#